data_8dbf8fc77ed8e03832ef05130571571e
#
_entry.id   8dbf8fc77ed8e03832ef05130571571e
#
_cell.length_a   1.000
_cell.length_b   1.000
_cell.length_c   1.000
_cell.angle_alpha   90.00
_cell.angle_beta   90.00
_cell.angle_gamma   90.00
#
_symmetry.space_group_name_H-M   'P 1'
#
loop_
_entity.id
_entity.type
_entity.pdbx_description
1 polymer ?
#
loop_
_entity_poly.entity_id
_entity_poly.type
_entity_poly.pdbx_seq_one_letter_code
_entity_poly.pdbx_strand_id
1 'polypeptide(L)'
;LNSKITPKDTLRLNMLTWFDSKEAEPQSQYYYGSGDSSKEDILRYINWNRTDDQDGWEIGGDWEHTFNSKHSFKFRSVLTKKNNDKKSISKENNGDYLNKNFYISSKESNDRSENERILRASFNTNFKNGGALEYGVESAYNKLERSFALLYLNPDGISQDSGLFNTKGKVEEDRYEGFVSYNFPLTNLIRSEIAMNYEWSEISQSGDVELSREFQYWKPRIDFKWDYRKNRQVRFSILRNVGQINFDDFISSFDQFEERIRAGNPDLKPSTAWEINLEHEWRLANDGGVITLTGFASQIDGPVERVPVGGYAAVGNLGTGEITQAKLDGSIRIGNVLPGGVLRFMGYLQSTEVLDPVTNIKRDLHFFRRWETMLDLRQDIPNSRYSWRVWYRSYSQTNIYDPYLWGRWAEEPMLGGSLSVKINSKLNLNFMFNRLLEKYGVGRKIVYNGFKSSNDILIQENFYVRNHGFIKIQLEGTF
;
A
#
# COMPACT_ATOMS: atom_id res chain seq x y z
N LEU A 1 22.20 17.85 -0.27
CA LEU A 1 23.12 18.79 -0.95
C LEU A 1 22.58 19.05 -2.36
N ASN A 2 22.52 20.29 -2.76
CA ASN A 2 22.22 20.70 -4.15
C ASN A 2 23.25 21.74 -4.56
N SER A 3 24.09 21.43 -5.54
CA SER A 3 25.22 22.27 -5.94
C SER A 3 25.33 22.35 -7.46
N LYS A 4 25.50 23.55 -7.96
CA LYS A 4 26.00 23.80 -9.33
C LYS A 4 27.52 23.71 -9.28
N ILE A 5 28.08 22.59 -9.76
CA ILE A 5 29.53 22.39 -9.82
C ILE A 5 30.14 23.28 -10.90
N THR A 6 29.45 23.39 -12.02
CA THR A 6 29.77 24.31 -13.14
C THR A 6 28.48 24.93 -13.66
N PRO A 7 28.53 25.92 -14.58
CA PRO A 7 27.33 26.44 -15.23
C PRO A 7 26.53 25.37 -16.01
N LYS A 8 27.17 24.24 -16.34
CA LYS A 8 26.59 23.13 -17.10
C LYS A 8 26.29 21.89 -16.26
N ASP A 9 26.83 21.80 -15.03
CA ASP A 9 26.75 20.61 -14.20
C ASP A 9 26.02 20.91 -12.89
N THR A 10 24.97 20.16 -12.64
CA THR A 10 24.23 20.17 -11.38
C THR A 10 24.36 18.81 -10.71
N LEU A 11 24.76 18.79 -9.44
CA LEU A 11 24.81 17.60 -8.61
C LEU A 11 23.83 17.75 -7.44
N ARG A 12 22.99 16.75 -7.22
CA ARG A 12 22.12 16.65 -6.05
C ARG A 12 22.46 15.35 -5.32
N LEU A 13 22.62 15.43 -4.03
CA LEU A 13 22.87 14.28 -3.15
C LEU A 13 21.93 14.38 -1.97
N ASN A 14 21.30 13.27 -1.65
CA ASN A 14 20.46 13.08 -0.47
C ASN A 14 20.90 11.81 0.27
N MET A 15 20.76 11.86 1.58
CA MET A 15 20.97 10.72 2.45
C MET A 15 19.87 10.73 3.51
N LEU A 16 19.29 9.59 3.74
CA LEU A 16 18.31 9.33 4.79
C LEU A 16 18.78 8.14 5.62
N THR A 17 18.67 8.26 6.92
CA THR A 17 18.84 7.15 7.86
C THR A 17 17.65 7.14 8.81
N TRP A 18 17.19 5.96 9.20
CA TRP A 18 16.12 5.82 10.16
C TRP A 18 16.38 4.65 11.10
N PHE A 19 15.84 4.79 12.26
CA PHE A 19 15.73 3.74 13.26
C PHE A 19 14.33 3.87 13.89
N ASP A 20 13.60 2.77 13.98
CA ASP A 20 12.29 2.70 14.61
C ASP A 20 12.22 1.42 15.44
N SER A 21 11.82 1.55 16.69
CA SER A 21 11.62 0.41 17.58
C SER A 21 10.23 0.52 18.19
N LYS A 22 9.44 -0.52 18.03
CA LYS A 22 8.06 -0.59 18.51
C LYS A 22 7.89 -1.79 19.42
N GLU A 23 7.33 -1.53 20.59
CA GLU A 23 6.80 -2.56 21.45
C GLU A 23 5.27 -2.51 21.42
N ALA A 24 4.63 -3.64 21.29
CA ALA A 24 3.19 -3.76 21.32
C ALA A 24 2.76 -4.97 22.15
N GLU A 25 1.71 -4.79 22.93
CA GLU A 25 1.08 -5.84 23.74
C GLU A 25 -0.41 -5.99 23.35
N PRO A 26 -0.71 -6.40 22.10
CA PRO A 26 -2.10 -6.64 21.71
C PRO A 26 -2.69 -7.80 22.49
N GLN A 27 -3.98 -7.67 22.82
CA GLN A 27 -4.75 -8.70 23.51
C GLN A 27 -5.95 -9.08 22.64
N SER A 28 -6.26 -10.36 22.58
CA SER A 28 -7.46 -10.87 21.93
C SER A 28 -8.20 -11.84 22.81
N GLN A 29 -9.52 -11.79 22.72
CA GLN A 29 -10.42 -12.71 23.39
C GLN A 29 -11.21 -13.45 22.31
N TYR A 30 -11.21 -14.76 22.38
CA TYR A 30 -11.96 -15.62 21.46
C TYR A 30 -13.06 -16.34 22.23
N TYR A 31 -14.28 -16.24 21.71
CA TYR A 31 -15.44 -16.97 22.19
C TYR A 31 -15.79 -18.02 21.15
N TYR A 32 -15.70 -19.30 21.51
CA TYR A 32 -16.10 -20.39 20.64
C TYR A 32 -17.45 -20.91 21.12
N GLY A 33 -18.52 -20.47 20.46
CA GLY A 33 -19.85 -21.06 20.63
C GLY A 33 -19.94 -22.36 19.82
N SER A 34 -20.25 -23.47 20.43
CA SER A 34 -20.41 -24.75 19.74
C SER A 34 -21.68 -24.81 18.85
N GLY A 35 -22.50 -23.74 18.83
CA GLY A 35 -23.84 -23.77 18.23
C GLY A 35 -24.85 -24.66 18.96
N ASP A 36 -24.41 -25.39 19.94
CA ASP A 36 -25.21 -26.24 20.83
C ASP A 36 -25.30 -25.55 22.18
N SER A 37 -26.50 -25.10 22.55
CA SER A 37 -26.79 -24.40 23.80
C SER A 37 -26.52 -25.23 25.07
N SER A 38 -26.15 -26.50 24.95
CA SER A 38 -25.79 -27.38 26.04
C SER A 38 -24.27 -27.44 26.33
N LYS A 39 -23.44 -26.81 25.50
CA LYS A 39 -21.97 -26.79 25.68
C LYS A 39 -21.52 -25.40 26.14
N GLU A 40 -20.65 -25.35 27.12
CA GLU A 40 -20.01 -24.11 27.56
C GLU A 40 -19.19 -23.48 26.45
N ASP A 41 -19.30 -22.16 26.27
CA ASP A 41 -18.45 -21.40 25.36
C ASP A 41 -17.00 -21.48 25.86
N ILE A 42 -16.09 -21.94 24.99
CA ILE A 42 -14.66 -21.95 25.30
C ILE A 42 -14.15 -20.53 25.13
N LEU A 43 -13.73 -19.92 26.22
CA LEU A 43 -13.05 -18.65 26.24
C LEU A 43 -11.55 -18.88 26.07
N ARG A 44 -10.97 -18.29 25.06
CA ARG A 44 -9.54 -18.29 24.80
C ARG A 44 -9.02 -16.87 24.83
N TYR A 45 -8.04 -16.59 25.68
CA TYR A 45 -7.39 -15.30 25.79
C TYR A 45 -5.97 -15.42 25.25
N ILE A 46 -5.59 -14.54 24.35
CA ILE A 46 -4.24 -14.50 23.81
C ILE A 46 -3.67 -13.09 24.04
N ASN A 47 -2.51 -13.04 24.68
CA ASN A 47 -1.70 -11.85 24.83
C ASN A 47 -0.43 -12.02 23.99
N TRP A 48 -0.09 -11.04 23.16
CA TRP A 48 1.16 -11.01 22.42
C TRP A 48 2.08 -9.93 22.98
N ASN A 49 3.32 -10.31 23.28
CA ASN A 49 4.40 -9.35 23.44
C ASN A 49 5.20 -9.35 22.14
N ARG A 50 5.20 -8.23 21.47
CA ARG A 50 5.84 -8.08 20.16
C ARG A 50 6.81 -6.92 20.17
N THR A 51 8.04 -7.18 19.70
CA THR A 51 9.01 -6.16 19.35
C THR A 51 9.19 -6.14 17.83
N ASP A 52 9.36 -4.96 17.27
CA ASP A 52 9.55 -4.72 15.84
C ASP A 52 10.59 -3.62 15.69
N ASP A 53 11.84 -4.04 15.46
CA ASP A 53 12.98 -3.16 15.32
C ASP A 53 13.31 -2.99 13.84
N GLN A 54 13.32 -1.76 13.35
CA GLN A 54 13.61 -1.43 11.97
C GLN A 54 14.73 -0.40 11.91
N ASP A 55 15.71 -0.68 11.08
CA ASP A 55 16.76 0.27 10.73
C ASP A 55 17.04 0.29 9.24
N GLY A 56 17.59 1.39 8.77
CA GLY A 56 17.95 1.47 7.38
C GLY A 56 18.62 2.78 6.99
N TRP A 57 19.06 2.81 5.75
CA TRP A 57 19.60 3.98 5.11
C TRP A 57 19.27 3.99 3.61
N GLU A 58 19.20 5.18 3.06
CA GLU A 58 19.08 5.44 1.63
C GLU A 58 20.09 6.53 1.25
N ILE A 59 20.83 6.30 0.18
CA ILE A 59 21.69 7.29 -0.46
C ILE A 59 21.22 7.44 -1.90
N GLY A 60 20.81 8.66 -2.24
CA GLY A 60 20.40 9.00 -3.59
C GLY A 60 21.23 10.15 -4.15
N GLY A 61 21.38 10.16 -5.45
CA GLY A 61 22.01 11.27 -6.14
C GLY A 61 21.63 11.34 -7.62
N ASP A 62 21.65 12.54 -8.13
CA ASP A 62 21.58 12.77 -9.58
C ASP A 62 22.63 13.78 -10.00
N TRP A 63 23.25 13.52 -11.12
CA TRP A 63 24.09 14.43 -11.85
C TRP A 63 23.46 14.74 -13.20
N GLU A 64 23.34 16.02 -13.51
CA GLU A 64 22.81 16.52 -14.76
C GLU A 64 23.84 17.37 -15.45
N HIS A 65 24.19 17.03 -16.71
CA HIS A 65 25.07 17.80 -17.56
C HIS A 65 24.28 18.41 -18.73
N THR A 66 24.35 19.73 -18.87
CA THR A 66 23.70 20.47 -19.95
C THR A 66 24.74 20.77 -21.03
N PHE A 67 24.71 20.06 -22.14
CA PHE A 67 25.63 20.30 -23.29
C PHE A 67 25.38 21.66 -23.93
N ASN A 68 24.09 21.96 -24.13
CA ASN A 68 23.61 23.23 -24.71
C ASN A 68 22.10 23.38 -24.36
N SER A 69 21.45 24.44 -24.88
CA SER A 69 20.01 24.70 -24.64
C SER A 69 19.05 23.60 -25.13
N LYS A 70 19.54 22.63 -25.93
CA LYS A 70 18.69 21.55 -26.47
C LYS A 70 18.97 20.20 -25.89
N HIS A 71 20.20 19.93 -25.47
CA HIS A 71 20.65 18.60 -25.08
C HIS A 71 21.14 18.57 -23.65
N SER A 72 20.63 17.64 -22.87
CA SER A 72 21.13 17.34 -21.52
C SER A 72 21.22 15.82 -21.31
N PHE A 73 22.12 15.45 -20.42
CA PHE A 73 22.28 14.09 -19.92
C PHE A 73 22.02 14.09 -18.43
N LYS A 74 21.34 13.07 -17.95
CA LYS A 74 21.09 12.87 -16.53
C LYS A 74 21.45 11.46 -16.13
N PHE A 75 22.23 11.37 -15.04
CA PHE A 75 22.52 10.12 -14.36
C PHE A 75 21.94 10.17 -12.96
N ARG A 76 21.24 9.11 -12.56
CA ARG A 76 20.64 8.96 -11.22
C ARG A 76 21.09 7.64 -10.62
N SER A 77 21.36 7.66 -9.31
CA SER A 77 21.64 6.46 -8.51
C SER A 77 20.85 6.52 -7.22
N VAL A 78 20.29 5.38 -6.83
CA VAL A 78 19.65 5.18 -5.52
C VAL A 78 20.16 3.86 -4.95
N LEU A 79 20.59 3.90 -3.70
CA LEU A 79 21.05 2.74 -2.94
C LEU A 79 20.28 2.72 -1.63
N THR A 80 19.57 1.63 -1.35
CA THR A 80 18.77 1.47 -0.13
C THR A 80 19.14 0.17 0.57
N LYS A 81 19.23 0.23 1.90
CA LYS A 81 19.28 -0.95 2.76
C LYS A 81 18.28 -0.78 3.90
N LYS A 82 17.50 -1.84 4.15
CA LYS A 82 16.53 -1.88 5.23
C LYS A 82 16.61 -3.22 5.94
N ASN A 83 16.66 -3.20 7.26
CA ASN A 83 16.56 -4.38 8.11
C ASN A 83 15.30 -4.28 8.98
N ASN A 84 14.71 -5.42 9.28
CA ASN A 84 13.58 -5.53 10.18
C ASN A 84 13.69 -6.82 10.99
N ASP A 85 13.82 -6.67 12.32
CA ASP A 85 13.85 -7.76 13.29
C ASP A 85 12.55 -7.74 14.09
N LYS A 86 11.72 -8.74 13.88
CA LYS A 86 10.46 -8.89 14.59
C LYS A 86 10.48 -10.13 15.47
N LYS A 87 10.18 -9.96 16.76
CA LYS A 87 10.00 -11.04 17.70
C LYS A 87 8.63 -10.95 18.34
N SER A 88 7.97 -12.10 18.51
CA SER A 88 6.68 -12.17 19.15
C SER A 88 6.61 -13.37 20.10
N ILE A 89 6.05 -13.15 21.28
CA ILE A 89 5.75 -14.20 22.25
C ILE A 89 4.26 -14.15 22.50
N SER A 90 3.57 -15.24 22.16
CA SER A 90 2.16 -15.41 22.49
C SER A 90 2.00 -16.12 23.82
N LYS A 91 1.15 -15.59 24.66
CA LYS A 91 0.73 -16.23 25.91
C LYS A 91 -0.76 -16.49 25.85
N GLU A 92 -1.16 -17.66 26.24
CA GLU A 92 -2.54 -18.14 26.14
C GLU A 92 -3.07 -18.60 27.49
N ASN A 93 -4.37 -18.36 27.72
CA ASN A 93 -5.13 -18.89 28.82
C ASN A 93 -6.47 -19.40 28.28
N ASN A 94 -6.80 -20.66 28.58
CA ASN A 94 -8.08 -21.28 28.27
C ASN A 94 -8.95 -21.22 29.52
N GLY A 95 -9.98 -20.36 29.57
CA GLY A 95 -10.92 -20.24 30.68
C GLY A 95 -11.09 -18.81 31.17
N ASP A 96 -10.80 -18.55 32.43
CA ASP A 96 -11.07 -17.27 33.07
C ASP A 96 -9.91 -16.28 32.95
N TYR A 97 -10.15 -15.12 32.31
CA TYR A 97 -9.18 -14.00 32.21
C TYR A 97 -8.69 -13.54 33.62
N LEU A 98 -9.52 -13.65 34.65
CA LEU A 98 -9.15 -13.25 35.99
C LEU A 98 -8.14 -14.20 36.63
N ASN A 99 -8.02 -15.41 36.14
CA ASN A 99 -7.17 -16.46 36.72
C ASN A 99 -5.70 -16.40 36.25
N LYS A 100 -5.22 -15.35 35.64
CA LYS A 100 -3.84 -15.00 35.27
C LYS A 100 -2.83 -16.14 34.94
N ASN A 101 -3.29 -17.36 34.82
CA ASN A 101 -2.46 -18.54 34.53
C ASN A 101 -2.23 -18.63 32.99
N PHE A 102 -1.48 -17.69 32.46
CA PHE A 102 -1.08 -17.69 31.07
C PHE A 102 0.18 -18.56 30.91
N TYR A 103 0.16 -19.46 29.94
CA TYR A 103 1.34 -20.17 29.49
C TYR A 103 1.84 -19.61 28.15
N ILE A 104 3.11 -19.78 27.83
CA ILE A 104 3.65 -19.38 26.53
C ILE A 104 3.19 -20.41 25.49
N SER A 105 2.34 -20.00 24.56
CA SER A 105 1.80 -20.87 23.50
C SER A 105 2.66 -20.86 22.23
N SER A 106 3.34 -19.73 21.94
CA SER A 106 4.26 -19.67 20.80
C SER A 106 5.34 -18.63 20.96
N LYS A 107 6.46 -18.86 20.26
CA LYS A 107 7.55 -17.87 20.06
C LYS A 107 7.84 -17.76 18.57
N GLU A 108 7.87 -16.52 18.07
CA GLU A 108 8.17 -16.20 16.67
C GLU A 108 9.39 -15.29 16.58
N SER A 109 10.27 -15.55 15.61
CA SER A 109 11.31 -14.63 15.14
C SER A 109 11.21 -14.50 13.63
N ASN A 110 11.30 -13.29 13.12
CA ASN A 110 11.25 -12.99 11.70
C ASN A 110 12.27 -11.90 11.40
N ASP A 111 13.43 -12.31 10.90
CA ASP A 111 14.54 -11.46 10.55
C ASP A 111 14.51 -11.22 9.04
N ARG A 112 14.54 -9.96 8.61
CA ARG A 112 14.41 -9.54 7.22
C ARG A 112 15.43 -8.48 6.87
N SER A 113 16.10 -8.66 5.72
CA SER A 113 17.02 -7.65 5.15
C SER A 113 16.70 -7.42 3.68
N GLU A 114 16.53 -6.17 3.30
CA GLU A 114 16.26 -5.72 1.93
C GLU A 114 17.39 -4.83 1.44
N ASN A 115 17.79 -5.03 0.19
CA ASN A 115 18.74 -4.16 -0.50
C ASN A 115 18.18 -3.81 -1.87
N GLU A 116 18.28 -2.54 -2.25
CA GLU A 116 17.92 -2.06 -3.58
C GLU A 116 19.03 -1.18 -4.14
N ARG A 117 19.31 -1.33 -5.43
CA ARG A 117 20.26 -0.49 -6.17
C ARG A 117 19.64 -0.14 -7.51
N ILE A 118 19.47 1.15 -7.76
CA ILE A 118 18.91 1.64 -9.03
C ILE A 118 19.95 2.57 -9.67
N LEU A 119 20.23 2.34 -10.93
CA LEU A 119 21.06 3.21 -11.78
C LEU A 119 20.25 3.56 -13.03
N ARG A 120 20.12 4.84 -13.34
CA ARG A 120 19.41 5.32 -14.52
C ARG A 120 20.24 6.37 -15.25
N ALA A 121 20.37 6.20 -16.56
CA ALA A 121 20.99 7.16 -17.45
C ALA A 121 20.00 7.58 -18.53
N SER A 122 19.81 8.88 -18.73
CA SER A 122 18.91 9.40 -19.76
C SER A 122 19.48 10.60 -20.49
N PHE A 123 19.13 10.70 -21.77
CA PHE A 123 19.38 11.84 -22.63
C PHE A 123 18.07 12.54 -22.93
N ASN A 124 18.09 13.87 -22.84
CA ASN A 124 16.97 14.73 -23.21
C ASN A 124 17.36 15.62 -24.37
N THR A 125 16.46 15.71 -25.36
CA THR A 125 16.62 16.56 -26.53
C THR A 125 15.37 17.40 -26.74
N ASN A 126 15.50 18.72 -26.69
CA ASN A 126 14.43 19.68 -26.94
C ASN A 126 14.47 20.16 -28.39
N PHE A 127 13.35 20.09 -29.07
CA PHE A 127 13.20 20.50 -30.49
C PHE A 127 12.63 21.92 -30.61
N LYS A 128 12.90 22.59 -31.70
CA LYS A 128 12.40 23.97 -31.97
C LYS A 128 10.88 24.07 -32.05
N ASN A 129 10.20 22.98 -32.42
CA ASN A 129 8.72 22.89 -32.45
C ASN A 129 8.07 22.70 -31.08
N GLY A 130 8.83 22.77 -29.97
CA GLY A 130 8.35 22.55 -28.62
C GLY A 130 8.21 21.09 -28.22
N GLY A 131 8.69 20.15 -29.06
CA GLY A 131 8.78 18.74 -28.73
C GLY A 131 10.00 18.45 -27.85
N ALA A 132 9.94 17.38 -27.06
CA ALA A 132 11.05 16.87 -26.24
C ALA A 132 11.12 15.35 -26.36
N LEU A 133 12.29 14.83 -26.63
CA LEU A 133 12.60 13.40 -26.67
C LEU A 133 13.47 13.05 -25.47
N GLU A 134 13.05 12.09 -24.68
CA GLU A 134 13.85 11.44 -23.65
C GLU A 134 14.05 9.98 -24.02
N TYR A 135 15.29 9.48 -23.88
CA TYR A 135 15.59 8.07 -24.02
C TYR A 135 16.71 7.67 -23.06
N GLY A 136 16.73 6.42 -22.66
CA GLY A 136 17.74 5.98 -21.71
C GLY A 136 17.61 4.52 -21.31
N VAL A 137 18.38 4.18 -20.29
CA VAL A 137 18.41 2.85 -19.72
C VAL A 137 18.37 2.94 -18.19
N GLU A 138 17.78 1.93 -17.58
CA GLU A 138 17.75 1.75 -16.13
C GLU A 138 18.16 0.32 -15.78
N SER A 139 18.94 0.16 -14.72
CA SER A 139 19.26 -1.11 -14.09
C SER A 139 18.82 -1.04 -12.66
N ALA A 140 18.10 -2.06 -12.20
CA ALA A 140 17.71 -2.22 -10.81
C ALA A 140 18.11 -3.61 -10.33
N TYR A 141 18.71 -3.67 -9.14
CA TYR A 141 18.98 -4.90 -8.41
C TYR A 141 18.25 -4.84 -7.08
N ASN A 142 17.40 -5.83 -6.85
CA ASN A 142 16.62 -5.97 -5.62
C ASN A 142 16.98 -7.29 -4.94
N LYS A 143 17.07 -7.28 -3.62
CA LYS A 143 17.38 -8.48 -2.82
C LYS A 143 16.57 -8.45 -1.54
N LEU A 144 15.92 -9.57 -1.24
CA LEU A 144 15.33 -9.89 0.05
C LEU A 144 16.01 -11.13 0.64
N GLU A 145 16.46 -11.05 1.87
CA GLU A 145 16.84 -12.19 2.72
C GLU A 145 15.88 -12.26 3.90
N ARG A 146 15.32 -13.43 4.16
CA ARG A 146 14.39 -13.63 5.26
C ARG A 146 14.67 -14.95 5.97
N SER A 147 14.65 -14.89 7.31
CA SER A 147 14.67 -16.06 8.20
C SER A 147 13.46 -15.96 9.12
N PHE A 148 12.61 -16.96 9.07
CA PHE A 148 11.41 -17.05 9.91
C PHE A 148 11.47 -18.33 10.76
N ALA A 149 11.20 -18.20 12.05
CA ALA A 149 11.10 -19.31 12.98
C ALA A 149 9.88 -19.15 13.88
N LEU A 150 9.09 -20.20 13.99
CA LEU A 150 7.94 -20.29 14.88
C LEU A 150 8.01 -21.57 15.68
N LEU A 151 7.92 -21.45 17.00
CA LEU A 151 7.90 -22.57 17.94
C LEU A 151 6.57 -22.57 18.69
N TYR A 152 5.82 -23.64 18.61
CA TYR A 152 4.63 -23.89 19.44
C TYR A 152 5.00 -24.65 20.72
N LEU A 153 4.35 -24.27 21.83
CA LEU A 153 4.57 -24.84 23.14
C LEU A 153 3.25 -25.32 23.74
N ASN A 154 3.29 -26.44 24.42
CA ASN A 154 2.19 -26.92 25.28
C ASN A 154 2.14 -26.16 26.62
N PRO A 155 1.06 -26.28 27.40
CA PRO A 155 0.99 -25.71 28.74
C PRO A 155 2.17 -26.09 29.66
N ASP A 156 2.76 -27.26 29.45
CA ASP A 156 3.93 -27.76 30.18
C ASP A 156 5.27 -27.18 29.65
N GLY A 157 5.23 -26.34 28.61
CA GLY A 157 6.41 -25.73 28.00
C GLY A 157 7.19 -26.67 27.04
N ILE A 158 6.69 -27.88 26.79
CA ILE A 158 7.29 -28.85 25.87
C ILE A 158 6.86 -28.51 24.45
N SER A 159 7.81 -28.44 23.51
CA SER A 159 7.48 -28.23 22.09
C SER A 159 6.72 -29.44 21.56
N GLN A 160 5.64 -29.20 20.82
CA GLN A 160 5.01 -30.29 20.06
C GLN A 160 5.93 -30.73 18.93
N ASP A 161 6.07 -32.02 18.66
CA ASP A 161 6.97 -32.58 17.61
C ASP A 161 6.72 -32.01 16.20
N SER A 162 5.56 -31.42 15.94
CA SER A 162 5.21 -30.69 14.72
C SER A 162 5.32 -29.16 14.87
N GLY A 163 5.82 -28.66 16.01
CA GLY A 163 5.66 -27.26 16.42
C GLY A 163 6.76 -26.31 15.95
N LEU A 164 7.84 -26.79 15.35
CA LEU A 164 8.89 -25.94 14.82
C LEU A 164 8.69 -25.73 13.32
N PHE A 165 8.32 -24.51 12.94
CA PHE A 165 8.28 -24.07 11.55
C PHE A 165 9.46 -23.12 11.31
N ASN A 166 10.37 -23.52 10.45
CA ASN A 166 11.54 -22.74 10.07
C ASN A 166 11.58 -22.59 8.57
N THR A 167 11.77 -21.36 8.10
CA THR A 167 12.03 -21.11 6.68
C THR A 167 13.19 -20.12 6.54
N LYS A 168 14.01 -20.36 5.54
CA LYS A 168 15.04 -19.43 5.09
C LYS A 168 14.94 -19.26 3.60
N GLY A 169 14.86 -18.02 3.17
CA GLY A 169 14.77 -17.73 1.75
C GLY A 169 15.53 -16.47 1.41
N LYS A 170 16.09 -16.47 0.22
CA LYS A 170 16.70 -15.34 -0.43
C LYS A 170 16.06 -15.21 -1.80
N VAL A 171 15.58 -14.00 -2.13
CA VAL A 171 15.02 -13.65 -3.44
C VAL A 171 15.82 -12.49 -3.99
N GLU A 172 16.27 -12.61 -5.23
CA GLU A 172 17.02 -11.58 -5.95
C GLU A 172 16.33 -11.30 -7.28
N GLU A 173 16.35 -10.05 -7.71
CA GLU A 173 15.90 -9.61 -9.02
C GLU A 173 16.97 -8.74 -9.67
N ASP A 174 17.38 -9.13 -10.86
CA ASP A 174 18.11 -8.30 -11.80
C ASP A 174 17.15 -7.80 -12.86
N ARG A 175 16.97 -6.49 -12.95
CA ARG A 175 16.05 -5.85 -13.91
C ARG A 175 16.76 -4.79 -14.73
N TYR A 176 16.53 -4.82 -16.04
CA TYR A 176 17.02 -3.85 -17.01
C TYR A 176 15.86 -3.31 -17.83
N GLU A 177 15.79 -1.99 -17.97
CA GLU A 177 14.76 -1.33 -18.75
C GLU A 177 15.39 -0.35 -19.73
N GLY A 178 15.05 -0.48 -21.00
CA GLY A 178 15.29 0.53 -22.03
C GLY A 178 14.00 1.34 -22.24
N PHE A 179 14.10 2.65 -22.35
CA PHE A 179 12.93 3.50 -22.52
C PHE A 179 13.16 4.62 -23.53
N VAL A 180 12.07 5.03 -24.17
CA VAL A 180 11.99 6.21 -25.00
C VAL A 180 10.63 6.88 -24.82
N SER A 181 10.62 8.20 -24.68
CA SER A 181 9.39 8.99 -24.67
C SER A 181 9.54 10.25 -25.54
N TYR A 182 8.48 10.57 -26.26
CA TYR A 182 8.41 11.78 -27.08
C TYR A 182 7.18 12.59 -26.69
N ASN A 183 7.43 13.74 -26.09
CA ASN A 183 6.41 14.73 -25.72
C ASN A 183 6.40 15.83 -26.77
N PHE A 184 5.24 16.13 -27.33
CA PHE A 184 5.11 17.12 -28.40
C PHE A 184 3.76 17.85 -28.37
N PRO A 185 3.72 19.13 -28.80
CA PRO A 185 2.48 19.81 -29.01
C PRO A 185 1.84 19.31 -30.32
N LEU A 186 0.65 18.71 -30.22
CA LEU A 186 -0.14 18.33 -31.39
C LEU A 186 -0.82 19.58 -31.99
N THR A 187 -1.28 20.46 -31.10
CA THR A 187 -1.80 21.81 -31.41
C THR A 187 -1.40 22.77 -30.28
N ASN A 188 -1.77 24.07 -30.39
CA ASN A 188 -1.57 25.03 -29.30
C ASN A 188 -2.36 24.68 -28.02
N LEU A 189 -3.39 23.83 -28.12
CA LEU A 189 -4.27 23.45 -27.02
C LEU A 189 -4.07 21.99 -26.60
N ILE A 190 -3.38 21.17 -27.40
CA ILE A 190 -3.21 19.73 -27.16
C ILE A 190 -1.73 19.41 -27.10
N ARG A 191 -1.32 18.81 -25.97
CA ARG A 191 0.00 18.17 -25.80
C ARG A 191 -0.18 16.66 -25.76
N SER A 192 0.75 15.96 -26.37
CA SER A 192 0.73 14.50 -26.44
C SER A 192 2.08 13.95 -26.03
N GLU A 193 2.05 12.79 -25.41
CA GLU A 193 3.25 11.99 -25.11
C GLU A 193 3.02 10.57 -25.61
N ILE A 194 4.01 10.03 -26.28
CA ILE A 194 4.09 8.62 -26.66
C ILE A 194 5.35 8.07 -26.04
N ALA A 195 5.22 6.99 -25.27
CA ALA A 195 6.35 6.33 -24.63
C ALA A 195 6.31 4.83 -24.87
N MET A 196 7.49 4.23 -24.89
CA MET A 196 7.69 2.79 -24.98
C MET A 196 8.83 2.42 -24.07
N ASN A 197 8.56 1.49 -23.13
CA ASN A 197 9.59 0.88 -22.33
C ASN A 197 9.64 -0.62 -22.65
N TYR A 198 10.83 -1.17 -22.62
CA TYR A 198 11.07 -2.61 -22.70
C TYR A 198 11.85 -3.03 -21.45
N GLU A 199 11.25 -3.92 -20.68
CA GLU A 199 11.81 -4.47 -19.47
C GLU A 199 12.20 -5.92 -19.67
N TRP A 200 13.39 -6.29 -19.21
CA TRP A 200 13.84 -7.65 -18.98
C TRP A 200 14.18 -7.76 -17.50
N SER A 201 13.71 -8.83 -16.87
CA SER A 201 14.07 -9.14 -15.48
C SER A 201 14.28 -10.64 -15.28
N GLU A 202 15.19 -10.97 -14.38
CA GLU A 202 15.40 -12.31 -13.85
C GLU A 202 15.17 -12.28 -12.35
N ILE A 203 14.26 -13.14 -11.87
CA ILE A 203 14.00 -13.35 -10.45
C ILE A 203 14.53 -14.72 -10.08
N SER A 204 15.44 -14.77 -9.11
CA SER A 204 16.02 -15.99 -8.57
C SER A 204 15.68 -16.14 -7.10
N GLN A 205 15.34 -17.35 -6.71
CA GLN A 205 15.09 -17.76 -5.32
C GLN A 205 16.11 -18.82 -4.92
N SER A 206 16.62 -18.73 -3.69
CA SER A 206 17.51 -19.73 -3.09
C SER A 206 17.22 -19.92 -1.60
N GLY A 207 17.69 -21.00 -1.01
CA GLY A 207 17.41 -21.43 0.35
C GLY A 207 16.57 -22.69 0.38
N ASP A 208 15.37 -22.67 0.95
CA ASP A 208 14.49 -23.85 1.01
C ASP A 208 13.99 -24.30 -0.38
N VAL A 209 13.97 -23.39 -1.35
CA VAL A 209 13.62 -23.63 -2.75
C VAL A 209 14.64 -22.94 -3.65
N GLU A 210 15.05 -23.62 -4.72
CA GLU A 210 15.92 -23.05 -5.75
C GLU A 210 15.18 -22.94 -7.08
N LEU A 211 15.03 -21.71 -7.58
CA LEU A 211 14.35 -21.42 -8.85
C LEU A 211 14.88 -20.12 -9.44
N SER A 212 15.01 -20.07 -10.76
CA SER A 212 15.23 -18.82 -11.51
C SER A 212 14.24 -18.72 -12.67
N ARG A 213 13.76 -17.51 -12.93
CA ARG A 213 12.76 -17.21 -13.97
C ARG A 213 13.03 -15.87 -14.62
N GLU A 214 12.92 -15.85 -15.93
CA GLU A 214 13.07 -14.62 -16.74
C GLU A 214 11.70 -14.11 -17.18
N PHE A 215 11.59 -12.79 -17.25
CA PHE A 215 10.40 -12.07 -17.69
C PHE A 215 10.78 -10.97 -18.68
N GLN A 216 9.89 -10.74 -19.64
CA GLN A 216 10.09 -9.70 -20.66
C GLN A 216 8.76 -8.99 -20.92
N TYR A 217 8.79 -7.65 -20.88
CA TYR A 217 7.56 -6.86 -21.01
C TYR A 217 7.77 -5.62 -21.88
N TRP A 218 6.85 -5.44 -22.82
CA TRP A 218 6.66 -4.17 -23.53
C TRP A 218 5.62 -3.34 -22.77
N LYS A 219 5.96 -2.08 -22.46
CA LYS A 219 5.13 -1.16 -21.67
C LYS A 219 4.85 0.11 -22.49
N PRO A 220 3.95 0.06 -23.50
CA PRO A 220 3.53 1.23 -24.27
C PRO A 220 2.69 2.15 -23.38
N ARG A 221 2.80 3.47 -23.66
CA ARG A 221 2.01 4.52 -23.03
C ARG A 221 1.71 5.63 -24.03
N ILE A 222 0.48 6.12 -24.01
CA ILE A 222 0.04 7.29 -24.76
C ILE A 222 -0.73 8.20 -23.80
N ASP A 223 -0.36 9.47 -23.79
CA ASP A 223 -1.03 10.50 -23.00
C ASP A 223 -1.43 11.67 -23.89
N PHE A 224 -2.64 12.20 -23.64
CA PHE A 224 -3.14 13.44 -24.23
C PHE A 224 -3.57 14.38 -23.13
N LYS A 225 -3.16 15.65 -23.27
CA LYS A 225 -3.58 16.75 -22.43
C LYS A 225 -4.19 17.81 -23.31
N TRP A 226 -5.48 18.11 -23.10
CA TRP A 226 -6.23 19.07 -23.87
C TRP A 226 -6.72 20.23 -22.99
N ASP A 227 -6.10 21.40 -23.15
CA ASP A 227 -6.47 22.66 -22.52
C ASP A 227 -7.50 23.40 -23.39
N TYR A 228 -8.76 22.89 -23.49
CA TYR A 228 -9.77 23.40 -24.41
C TYR A 228 -10.36 24.76 -24.01
N ARG A 229 -10.13 25.17 -22.75
CA ARG A 229 -10.40 26.52 -22.22
C ARG A 229 -9.34 26.88 -21.20
N LYS A 230 -9.17 28.19 -20.93
CA LYS A 230 -8.20 28.71 -19.96
C LYS A 230 -8.26 28.06 -18.57
N ASN A 231 -9.45 27.61 -18.18
CA ASN A 231 -9.71 27.05 -16.85
C ASN A 231 -10.27 25.62 -16.90
N ARG A 232 -10.12 24.91 -18.03
CA ARG A 232 -10.63 23.56 -18.19
C ARG A 232 -9.66 22.69 -18.97
N GLN A 233 -9.39 21.52 -18.45
CA GLN A 233 -8.44 20.58 -19.01
C GLN A 233 -9.03 19.18 -19.02
N VAL A 234 -8.77 18.45 -20.09
CA VAL A 234 -9.00 17.01 -20.18
C VAL A 234 -7.66 16.32 -20.32
N ARG A 235 -7.44 15.26 -19.56
CA ARG A 235 -6.32 14.34 -19.71
C ARG A 235 -6.86 12.96 -20.05
N PHE A 236 -6.23 12.32 -20.98
CA PHE A 236 -6.51 10.92 -21.33
C PHE A 236 -5.20 10.17 -21.35
N SER A 237 -5.16 8.99 -20.75
CA SER A 237 -4.02 8.09 -20.90
C SER A 237 -4.47 6.66 -21.12
N ILE A 238 -3.68 5.95 -21.90
CA ILE A 238 -3.73 4.50 -22.04
C ILE A 238 -2.31 3.96 -21.88
N LEU A 239 -2.16 2.94 -21.03
CA LEU A 239 -0.84 2.35 -20.80
C LEU A 239 -0.95 0.87 -20.49
N ARG A 240 0.13 0.15 -20.73
CA ARG A 240 0.32 -1.20 -20.21
C ARG A 240 1.24 -1.14 -18.99
N ASN A 241 0.71 -1.50 -17.85
CA ASN A 241 1.41 -1.57 -16.58
C ASN A 241 1.88 -3.00 -16.28
N VAL A 242 3.00 -3.15 -15.57
CA VAL A 242 3.52 -4.41 -15.05
C VAL A 242 3.64 -4.28 -13.53
N GLY A 243 2.92 -5.13 -12.79
CA GLY A 243 2.93 -5.13 -11.34
C GLY A 243 4.27 -5.65 -10.80
N GLN A 244 4.74 -5.08 -9.71
CA GLN A 244 5.87 -5.64 -8.97
C GLN A 244 5.39 -6.79 -8.09
N ILE A 245 6.19 -7.85 -8.02
CA ILE A 245 5.96 -8.96 -7.10
C ILE A 245 6.53 -8.58 -5.72
N ASN A 246 5.78 -8.90 -4.68
CA ASN A 246 6.31 -8.84 -3.32
C ASN A 246 7.18 -10.09 -3.08
N PHE A 247 8.46 -9.90 -2.82
CA PHE A 247 9.39 -11.03 -2.61
C PHE A 247 9.06 -11.89 -1.39
N ASP A 248 8.34 -11.35 -0.41
CA ASP A 248 7.82 -12.15 0.70
C ASP A 248 6.88 -13.29 0.25
N ASP A 249 6.19 -13.10 -0.89
CA ASP A 249 5.22 -14.10 -1.39
C ASP A 249 5.88 -15.35 -1.96
N PHE A 250 7.20 -15.32 -2.18
CA PHE A 250 7.99 -16.51 -2.55
C PHE A 250 8.37 -17.38 -1.35
N ILE A 251 8.32 -16.83 -0.13
CA ILE A 251 8.82 -17.47 1.09
C ILE A 251 7.63 -17.83 1.98
N SER A 252 7.58 -19.09 2.44
CA SER A 252 6.53 -19.51 3.38
C SER A 252 6.60 -18.73 4.69
N SER A 253 5.44 -18.46 5.28
CA SER A 253 5.30 -17.75 6.54
C SER A 253 4.13 -18.30 7.35
N PHE A 254 3.95 -17.81 8.55
CA PHE A 254 2.84 -18.17 9.40
C PHE A 254 1.98 -16.93 9.71
N ASP A 255 0.68 -17.09 9.57
CA ASP A 255 -0.28 -16.07 9.97
C ASP A 255 -0.76 -16.35 11.39
N GLN A 256 -0.32 -15.52 12.35
CA GLN A 256 -0.68 -15.67 13.75
C GLN A 256 -2.17 -15.44 14.03
N PHE A 257 -2.85 -14.59 13.24
CA PHE A 257 -4.28 -14.33 13.44
C PHE A 257 -5.16 -15.45 12.90
N GLU A 258 -4.71 -16.10 11.84
CA GLU A 258 -5.40 -17.21 11.21
C GLU A 258 -4.85 -18.56 11.69
N GLU A 259 -3.77 -18.55 12.48
CA GLU A 259 -3.06 -19.71 13.05
C GLU A 259 -2.74 -20.79 12.01
N ARG A 260 -2.26 -20.37 10.83
CA ARG A 260 -1.97 -21.28 9.73
C ARG A 260 -0.77 -20.86 8.89
N ILE A 261 -0.19 -21.84 8.23
CA ILE A 261 0.89 -21.66 7.27
C ILE A 261 0.34 -20.96 6.03
N ARG A 262 1.03 -19.92 5.58
CA ARG A 262 0.94 -19.34 4.24
C ARG A 262 2.11 -19.89 3.45
N ALA A 263 1.83 -20.69 2.43
CA ALA A 263 2.88 -21.22 1.57
C ALA A 263 3.49 -20.11 0.72
N GLY A 264 4.80 -20.15 0.51
CA GLY A 264 5.45 -19.42 -0.55
C GLY A 264 5.05 -19.99 -1.91
N ASN A 265 5.01 -19.15 -2.94
CA ASN A 265 4.70 -19.59 -4.29
C ASN A 265 5.84 -19.21 -5.25
N PRO A 266 6.70 -20.18 -5.60
CA PRO A 266 7.81 -19.93 -6.52
C PRO A 266 7.33 -19.68 -7.96
N ASP A 267 6.09 -20.05 -8.30
CA ASP A 267 5.51 -19.87 -9.65
C ASP A 267 4.86 -18.51 -9.88
N LEU A 268 4.95 -17.61 -8.90
CA LEU A 268 4.38 -16.27 -8.99
C LEU A 268 4.99 -15.45 -10.13
N LYS A 269 4.13 -14.73 -10.87
CA LYS A 269 4.54 -13.88 -12.01
C LYS A 269 4.08 -12.43 -11.78
N PRO A 270 4.81 -11.44 -12.31
CA PRO A 270 4.28 -10.07 -12.41
C PRO A 270 2.92 -10.05 -13.12
N SER A 271 1.92 -9.43 -12.53
CA SER A 271 0.66 -9.15 -13.21
C SER A 271 0.87 -8.09 -14.29
N THR A 272 0.11 -8.16 -15.38
CA THR A 272 0.10 -7.08 -16.37
C THR A 272 -1.29 -6.49 -16.52
N ALA A 273 -1.38 -5.19 -16.75
CA ALA A 273 -2.66 -4.53 -16.87
C ALA A 273 -2.66 -3.52 -18.02
N TRP A 274 -3.75 -3.51 -18.80
CA TRP A 274 -4.08 -2.37 -19.64
C TRP A 274 -4.96 -1.42 -18.83
N GLU A 275 -4.52 -0.17 -18.74
CA GLU A 275 -5.17 0.86 -17.96
C GLU A 275 -5.57 2.03 -18.85
N ILE A 276 -6.81 2.50 -18.69
CA ILE A 276 -7.35 3.69 -19.34
C ILE A 276 -7.75 4.66 -18.23
N ASN A 277 -7.27 5.89 -18.33
CA ASN A 277 -7.63 6.97 -17.42
C ASN A 277 -8.13 8.19 -18.21
N LEU A 278 -9.29 8.71 -17.81
CA LEU A 278 -9.87 9.94 -18.34
C LEU A 278 -10.13 10.90 -17.19
N GLU A 279 -9.47 12.03 -17.20
CA GLU A 279 -9.58 13.05 -16.17
C GLU A 279 -10.12 14.37 -16.78
N HIS A 280 -11.06 14.97 -16.11
CA HIS A 280 -11.55 16.31 -16.45
C HIS A 280 -11.39 17.25 -15.26
N GLU A 281 -10.59 18.29 -15.43
CA GLU A 281 -10.28 19.29 -14.41
C GLU A 281 -10.97 20.61 -14.70
N TRP A 282 -11.67 21.14 -13.70
CA TRP A 282 -12.25 22.48 -13.69
C TRP A 282 -11.53 23.36 -12.67
N ARG A 283 -10.88 24.42 -13.13
CA ARG A 283 -10.35 25.48 -12.28
C ARG A 283 -11.37 26.57 -12.13
N LEU A 284 -11.75 26.86 -10.91
CA LEU A 284 -12.73 27.89 -10.60
C LEU A 284 -12.10 29.28 -10.76
N ALA A 285 -12.93 30.28 -11.14
CA ALA A 285 -12.45 31.63 -11.31
C ALA A 285 -11.93 32.21 -9.97
N ASN A 286 -11.07 33.23 -10.06
CA ASN A 286 -10.52 33.98 -8.92
C ASN A 286 -9.83 33.07 -7.88
N ASP A 287 -9.05 32.10 -8.37
CA ASP A 287 -8.42 31.06 -7.52
C ASP A 287 -9.41 30.35 -6.58
N GLY A 288 -10.68 30.29 -7.00
CA GLY A 288 -11.76 29.67 -6.20
C GLY A 288 -11.58 28.20 -5.91
N GLY A 289 -10.64 27.53 -6.61
CA GLY A 289 -10.30 26.13 -6.37
C GLY A 289 -10.27 25.27 -7.63
N VAL A 290 -10.27 23.97 -7.43
CA VAL A 290 -10.23 22.97 -8.50
C VAL A 290 -11.20 21.83 -8.19
N ILE A 291 -11.86 21.32 -9.21
CA ILE A 291 -12.70 20.11 -9.17
C ILE A 291 -12.21 19.18 -10.27
N THR A 292 -12.06 17.91 -9.97
CA THR A 292 -11.57 16.90 -10.88
C THR A 292 -12.52 15.70 -10.88
N LEU A 293 -12.95 15.28 -12.07
CA LEU A 293 -13.67 14.04 -12.29
C LEU A 293 -12.74 13.09 -13.04
N THR A 294 -12.55 11.90 -12.49
CA THR A 294 -11.70 10.85 -13.08
C THR A 294 -12.54 9.60 -13.34
N GLY A 295 -12.45 9.07 -14.56
CA GLY A 295 -12.88 7.73 -14.93
C GLY A 295 -11.66 6.85 -15.14
N PHE A 296 -11.65 5.65 -14.55
CA PHE A 296 -10.58 4.68 -14.68
C PHE A 296 -11.14 3.32 -15.03
N ALA A 297 -10.47 2.60 -15.93
CA ALA A 297 -10.74 1.21 -16.26
C ALA A 297 -9.43 0.45 -16.41
N SER A 298 -9.40 -0.79 -15.91
CA SER A 298 -8.23 -1.67 -16.03
C SER A 298 -8.67 -3.09 -16.28
N GLN A 299 -7.99 -3.76 -17.23
CA GLN A 299 -8.05 -5.20 -17.42
C GLN A 299 -6.70 -5.79 -17.03
N ILE A 300 -6.71 -6.66 -16.02
CA ILE A 300 -5.51 -7.22 -15.39
C ILE A 300 -5.38 -8.67 -15.81
N ASP A 301 -4.26 -9.05 -16.38
CA ASP A 301 -3.88 -10.45 -16.60
C ASP A 301 -3.04 -10.93 -15.42
N GLY A 302 -3.51 -11.99 -14.77
CA GLY A 302 -2.88 -12.58 -13.60
C GLY A 302 -2.88 -11.70 -12.35
N PRO A 303 -4.02 -11.13 -11.89
CA PRO A 303 -4.04 -10.40 -10.62
C PRO A 303 -3.53 -11.30 -9.49
N VAL A 304 -2.65 -10.72 -8.66
CA VAL A 304 -1.96 -11.44 -7.58
C VAL A 304 -2.85 -11.44 -6.34
N GLU A 305 -3.34 -12.63 -5.97
CA GLU A 305 -4.25 -12.82 -4.84
C GLU A 305 -4.01 -14.17 -4.14
N ARG A 306 -4.82 -14.48 -3.13
CA ARG A 306 -4.75 -15.74 -2.41
C ARG A 306 -5.38 -16.89 -3.21
N VAL A 307 -4.61 -17.93 -3.46
CA VAL A 307 -4.96 -19.12 -4.24
C VAL A 307 -4.57 -20.40 -3.48
N PRO A 308 -5.18 -21.56 -3.80
CA PRO A 308 -4.74 -22.83 -3.28
C PRO A 308 -3.46 -23.29 -3.99
N VAL A 309 -2.39 -23.58 -3.24
CA VAL A 309 -1.15 -24.16 -3.75
C VAL A 309 -0.75 -25.33 -2.83
N GLY A 310 -0.62 -26.54 -3.37
CA GLY A 310 -0.20 -27.71 -2.61
C GLY A 310 -1.07 -28.03 -1.38
N GLY A 311 -2.35 -27.65 -1.38
CA GLY A 311 -3.23 -27.84 -0.23
C GLY A 311 -3.15 -26.75 0.83
N TYR A 312 -2.43 -25.65 0.57
CA TYR A 312 -2.30 -24.49 1.46
C TYR A 312 -2.80 -23.23 0.77
N ALA A 313 -3.10 -22.19 1.55
CA ALA A 313 -3.29 -20.85 1.01
C ALA A 313 -1.93 -20.23 0.70
N ALA A 314 -1.77 -19.74 -0.52
CA ALA A 314 -0.59 -19.01 -0.98
C ALA A 314 -1.00 -17.76 -1.74
N VAL A 315 -0.06 -16.87 -2.01
CA VAL A 315 -0.25 -15.80 -2.98
C VAL A 315 0.03 -16.35 -4.38
N GLY A 316 -0.81 -16.04 -5.35
CA GLY A 316 -0.65 -16.55 -6.72
C GLY A 316 -1.41 -15.71 -7.74
N ASN A 317 -1.21 -16.01 -9.00
CA ASN A 317 -1.88 -15.33 -10.09
C ASN A 317 -3.24 -15.96 -10.37
N LEU A 318 -4.29 -15.16 -10.40
CA LEU A 318 -5.61 -15.55 -10.91
C LEU A 318 -5.65 -15.44 -12.45
N GLY A 319 -6.79 -15.70 -13.02
CA GLY A 319 -7.03 -15.45 -14.45
C GLY A 319 -7.06 -13.96 -14.78
N THR A 320 -8.09 -13.51 -15.50
CA THR A 320 -8.28 -12.08 -15.81
C THR A 320 -9.11 -11.40 -14.73
N GLY A 321 -8.68 -10.22 -14.29
CA GLY A 321 -9.42 -9.34 -13.40
C GLY A 321 -9.78 -8.03 -14.09
N GLU A 322 -10.86 -7.38 -13.64
CA GLU A 322 -11.30 -6.10 -14.15
C GLU A 322 -11.51 -5.09 -13.02
N ILE A 323 -11.21 -3.82 -13.28
CA ILE A 323 -11.47 -2.70 -12.37
C ILE A 323 -12.10 -1.57 -13.17
N THR A 324 -13.19 -1.00 -12.65
CA THR A 324 -13.74 0.26 -13.14
C THR A 324 -13.99 1.21 -11.98
N GLN A 325 -13.67 2.50 -12.15
CA GLN A 325 -13.83 3.50 -11.11
C GLN A 325 -14.28 4.84 -11.70
N ALA A 326 -15.16 5.52 -10.96
CA ALA A 326 -15.45 6.94 -11.13
C ALA A 326 -15.12 7.66 -9.82
N LYS A 327 -14.29 8.71 -9.90
CA LYS A 327 -13.84 9.48 -8.74
C LYS A 327 -14.10 10.96 -8.98
N LEU A 328 -14.69 11.64 -8.00
CA LEU A 328 -14.81 13.09 -7.94
C LEU A 328 -14.02 13.61 -6.76
N ASP A 329 -13.10 14.52 -7.00
CA ASP A 329 -12.36 15.20 -5.94
C ASP A 329 -12.19 16.69 -6.23
N GLY A 330 -11.91 17.45 -5.18
CA GLY A 330 -11.72 18.87 -5.35
C GLY A 330 -11.38 19.61 -4.08
N SER A 331 -11.01 20.86 -4.30
CA SER A 331 -10.75 21.85 -3.25
C SER A 331 -11.38 23.17 -3.67
N ILE A 332 -12.29 23.71 -2.88
CA ILE A 332 -13.05 24.93 -3.16
C ILE A 332 -12.84 25.92 -2.03
N ARG A 333 -12.47 27.15 -2.36
CA ARG A 333 -12.48 28.28 -1.41
C ARG A 333 -13.90 28.77 -1.25
N ILE A 334 -14.41 28.70 -0.04
CA ILE A 334 -15.78 29.11 0.30
C ILE A 334 -15.81 30.45 1.05
N GLY A 335 -14.85 31.32 0.73
CA GLY A 335 -14.63 32.60 1.41
C GLY A 335 -15.87 33.53 1.47
N ASN A 336 -16.80 33.40 0.53
CA ASN A 336 -18.07 34.15 0.54
C ASN A 336 -19.02 33.71 1.67
N VAL A 337 -18.94 32.44 2.12
CA VAL A 337 -19.77 31.91 3.21
C VAL A 337 -18.95 31.83 4.50
N LEU A 338 -17.69 31.44 4.39
CA LEU A 338 -16.76 31.26 5.51
C LEU A 338 -15.41 31.91 5.16
N PRO A 339 -15.17 33.19 5.57
CA PRO A 339 -13.93 33.88 5.26
C PRO A 339 -12.70 33.08 5.68
N GLY A 340 -11.74 32.84 4.73
CA GLY A 340 -10.59 31.96 4.93
C GLY A 340 -10.92 30.48 4.87
N GLY A 341 -12.16 30.11 4.53
CA GLY A 341 -12.63 28.74 4.47
C GLY A 341 -12.23 28.02 3.17
N VAL A 342 -11.82 26.75 3.29
CA VAL A 342 -11.55 25.82 2.19
C VAL A 342 -12.27 24.51 2.47
N LEU A 343 -13.09 24.06 1.53
CA LEU A 343 -13.70 22.74 1.52
C LEU A 343 -12.92 21.86 0.55
N ARG A 344 -12.44 20.72 1.04
CA ARG A 344 -11.90 19.62 0.23
C ARG A 344 -12.86 18.46 0.30
N PHE A 345 -13.02 17.78 -0.81
CA PHE A 345 -13.86 16.58 -0.89
C PHE A 345 -13.24 15.57 -1.83
N MET A 346 -13.52 14.33 -1.57
CA MET A 346 -13.20 13.19 -2.42
C MET A 346 -14.31 12.15 -2.26
N GLY A 347 -14.76 11.61 -3.37
CA GLY A 347 -15.66 10.46 -3.38
C GLY A 347 -15.36 9.59 -4.60
N TYR A 348 -15.44 8.28 -4.44
CA TYR A 348 -15.35 7.36 -5.55
C TYR A 348 -16.39 6.25 -5.44
N LEU A 349 -16.74 5.73 -6.62
CA LEU A 349 -17.48 4.50 -6.81
C LEU A 349 -16.61 3.61 -7.70
N GLN A 350 -16.50 2.34 -7.33
CA GLN A 350 -15.69 1.41 -8.12
C GLN A 350 -16.27 0.00 -8.06
N SER A 351 -15.99 -0.77 -9.10
CA SER A 351 -16.34 -2.17 -9.23
C SER A 351 -15.13 -2.96 -9.65
N THR A 352 -15.03 -4.19 -9.16
CA THR A 352 -14.01 -5.14 -9.60
C THR A 352 -14.64 -6.48 -9.85
N GLU A 353 -14.03 -7.26 -10.71
CA GLU A 353 -14.48 -8.61 -10.99
C GLU A 353 -13.29 -9.52 -11.25
N VAL A 354 -13.31 -10.70 -10.64
CA VAL A 354 -12.35 -11.78 -10.89
C VAL A 354 -13.05 -13.13 -10.65
N LEU A 355 -12.61 -14.19 -11.34
CA LEU A 355 -13.11 -15.54 -11.10
C LEU A 355 -12.40 -16.14 -9.88
N ASP A 356 -13.15 -16.58 -8.88
CA ASP A 356 -12.60 -17.23 -7.70
C ASP A 356 -12.06 -18.63 -8.04
N PRO A 357 -10.80 -18.96 -7.70
CA PRO A 357 -10.16 -20.19 -8.14
C PRO A 357 -10.68 -21.44 -7.43
N VAL A 358 -11.44 -21.29 -6.33
CA VAL A 358 -11.97 -22.39 -5.52
C VAL A 358 -13.42 -22.68 -5.84
N THR A 359 -14.24 -21.62 -5.94
CA THR A 359 -15.69 -21.76 -6.14
C THR A 359 -16.12 -21.61 -7.59
N ASN A 360 -15.24 -21.12 -8.47
CA ASN A 360 -15.54 -20.77 -9.87
C ASN A 360 -16.70 -19.77 -10.02
N ILE A 361 -16.88 -18.88 -9.03
CA ILE A 361 -17.89 -17.81 -9.00
C ILE A 361 -17.18 -16.48 -9.14
N LYS A 362 -17.75 -15.53 -9.89
CA LYS A 362 -17.27 -14.16 -9.99
C LYS A 362 -17.40 -13.43 -8.65
N ARG A 363 -16.37 -12.72 -8.26
CA ARG A 363 -16.30 -11.94 -7.02
C ARG A 363 -15.48 -10.66 -7.18
N ASP A 364 -15.54 -9.78 -6.18
CA ASP A 364 -14.62 -8.65 -6.09
C ASP A 364 -13.17 -9.14 -5.85
N LEU A 365 -12.21 -8.30 -6.19
CA LEU A 365 -10.81 -8.44 -5.76
C LEU A 365 -10.70 -8.37 -4.23
N HIS A 366 -9.66 -8.99 -3.69
CA HIS A 366 -9.40 -9.03 -2.25
C HIS A 366 -9.15 -7.63 -1.67
N PHE A 367 -9.70 -7.33 -0.48
CA PHE A 367 -9.63 -6.05 0.21
C PHE A 367 -10.16 -4.84 -0.57
N PHE A 368 -11.04 -5.05 -1.52
CA PHE A 368 -11.53 -3.99 -2.37
C PHE A 368 -12.71 -3.23 -1.73
N ARG A 369 -12.66 -1.90 -1.78
CA ARG A 369 -13.73 -1.02 -1.31
C ARG A 369 -14.55 -0.54 -2.48
N ARG A 370 -15.87 -0.73 -2.46
CA ARG A 370 -16.75 -0.31 -3.57
C ARG A 370 -16.97 1.19 -3.63
N TRP A 371 -16.91 1.87 -2.51
CA TRP A 371 -17.08 3.32 -2.41
C TRP A 371 -16.47 3.89 -1.14
N GLU A 372 -16.09 5.15 -1.18
CA GLU A 372 -15.68 5.93 -0.01
C GLU A 372 -15.91 7.41 -0.28
N THR A 373 -16.23 8.18 0.75
CA THR A 373 -16.36 9.63 0.70
C THR A 373 -15.57 10.26 1.83
N MET A 374 -14.82 11.31 1.51
CA MET A 374 -14.08 12.13 2.45
C MET A 374 -14.47 13.60 2.27
N LEU A 375 -14.73 14.27 3.38
CA LEU A 375 -14.97 15.71 3.45
C LEU A 375 -13.99 16.34 4.43
N ASP A 376 -13.45 17.49 4.10
CA ASP A 376 -12.47 18.21 4.90
C ASP A 376 -12.75 19.70 4.82
N LEU A 377 -13.17 20.29 5.91
CA LEU A 377 -13.44 21.71 6.03
C LEU A 377 -12.38 22.36 6.92
N ARG A 378 -11.61 23.27 6.34
CA ARG A 378 -10.62 24.07 7.05
C ARG A 378 -10.97 25.55 6.97
N GLN A 379 -10.72 26.28 8.04
CA GLN A 379 -10.74 27.73 8.06
C GLN A 379 -9.46 28.29 8.65
N ASP A 380 -8.80 29.15 7.91
CA ASP A 380 -7.78 30.08 8.44
C ASP A 380 -8.50 31.38 8.78
N ILE A 381 -8.77 31.65 10.07
CA ILE A 381 -9.55 32.80 10.49
C ILE A 381 -8.81 34.10 10.12
N PRO A 382 -9.36 34.96 9.26
CA PRO A 382 -8.68 36.17 8.80
C PRO A 382 -8.27 37.08 9.96
N ASN A 383 -7.10 37.73 9.82
CA ASN A 383 -6.54 38.64 10.82
C ASN A 383 -6.38 38.03 12.23
N SER A 384 -6.28 36.69 12.31
CA SER A 384 -6.07 35.96 13.57
C SER A 384 -4.90 35.01 13.49
N ARG A 385 -4.53 34.46 14.63
CA ARG A 385 -3.52 33.37 14.74
C ARG A 385 -4.15 31.98 14.82
N TYR A 386 -5.46 31.88 14.61
CA TYR A 386 -6.19 30.64 14.77
C TYR A 386 -6.56 30.08 13.42
N SER A 387 -6.42 28.75 13.27
CA SER A 387 -7.01 27.97 12.19
C SER A 387 -7.62 26.70 12.77
N TRP A 388 -8.68 26.21 12.17
CA TRP A 388 -9.32 24.97 12.54
C TRP A 388 -9.62 24.12 11.31
N ARG A 389 -9.76 22.81 11.52
CA ARG A 389 -10.09 21.83 10.50
C ARG A 389 -11.01 20.79 11.11
N VAL A 390 -12.04 20.38 10.35
CA VAL A 390 -12.91 19.22 10.65
C VAL A 390 -12.93 18.36 9.42
N TRP A 391 -12.76 17.06 9.61
CA TRP A 391 -12.78 16.10 8.53
C TRP A 391 -13.64 14.90 8.89
N TYR A 392 -14.29 14.38 7.85
CA TYR A 392 -15.18 13.23 7.91
C TYR A 392 -14.79 12.22 6.85
N ARG A 393 -14.81 10.94 7.20
CA ARG A 393 -14.71 9.80 6.29
C ARG A 393 -15.96 8.93 6.47
N SER A 394 -16.57 8.53 5.37
CA SER A 394 -17.76 7.69 5.39
C SER A 394 -17.48 6.26 5.89
N TYR A 395 -18.51 5.54 6.19
CA TYR A 395 -18.48 4.08 6.33
C TYR A 395 -17.76 3.44 5.12
N SER A 396 -16.97 2.41 5.39
CA SER A 396 -16.32 1.63 4.35
C SER A 396 -16.38 0.14 4.67
N GLN A 397 -16.42 -0.69 3.63
CA GLN A 397 -16.48 -2.13 3.76
C GLN A 397 -15.55 -2.77 2.75
N THR A 398 -14.85 -3.81 3.18
CA THR A 398 -14.01 -4.67 2.34
C THR A 398 -14.36 -6.13 2.55
N ASN A 399 -14.23 -6.94 1.50
CA ASN A 399 -14.33 -8.38 1.58
C ASN A 399 -12.94 -9.01 1.54
N ILE A 400 -12.77 -10.07 2.30
CA ILE A 400 -11.56 -10.87 2.38
C ILE A 400 -11.87 -12.21 1.71
N TYR A 401 -11.06 -12.57 0.74
CA TYR A 401 -11.19 -13.84 0.02
C TYR A 401 -9.90 -14.64 0.17
N ASP A 402 -10.06 -15.89 0.58
CA ASP A 402 -8.99 -16.86 0.77
C ASP A 402 -9.52 -18.25 0.41
N PRO A 403 -8.71 -19.23 0.03
CA PRO A 403 -9.19 -20.58 -0.27
C PRO A 403 -9.99 -21.26 0.85
N TYR A 404 -9.65 -20.98 2.11
CA TYR A 404 -10.25 -21.61 3.31
C TYR A 404 -11.22 -20.72 4.05
N LEU A 405 -11.26 -19.42 3.73
CA LEU A 405 -12.15 -18.50 4.45
C LEU A 405 -12.75 -17.45 3.51
N TRP A 406 -13.88 -16.95 3.98
CA TRP A 406 -14.46 -15.71 3.53
C TRP A 406 -14.54 -14.76 4.73
N GLY A 407 -14.20 -13.51 4.52
CA GLY A 407 -14.29 -12.49 5.55
C GLY A 407 -14.87 -11.19 5.03
N ARG A 408 -15.35 -10.38 5.95
CA ARG A 408 -15.85 -9.02 5.72
C ARG A 408 -15.36 -8.13 6.84
N TRP A 409 -14.77 -7.00 6.48
CA TRP A 409 -14.38 -5.96 7.39
C TRP A 409 -15.12 -4.67 7.08
N ALA A 410 -15.69 -4.03 8.08
CA ALA A 410 -16.39 -2.77 7.97
C ALA A 410 -15.86 -1.77 9.00
N GLU A 411 -15.66 -0.53 8.56
CA GLU A 411 -15.25 0.59 9.40
C GLU A 411 -16.38 1.59 9.49
N GLU A 412 -16.75 1.97 10.72
CA GLU A 412 -17.73 3.02 11.00
C GLU A 412 -17.25 4.38 10.49
N PRO A 413 -18.17 5.32 10.22
CA PRO A 413 -17.82 6.67 9.82
C PRO A 413 -16.90 7.33 10.85
N MET A 414 -15.89 8.04 10.37
CA MET A 414 -14.88 8.67 11.21
C MET A 414 -14.98 10.20 11.12
N LEU A 415 -15.04 10.85 12.27
CA LEU A 415 -14.98 12.31 12.41
C LEU A 415 -13.76 12.70 13.23
N GLY A 416 -13.01 13.67 12.74
CA GLY A 416 -11.88 14.23 13.47
C GLY A 416 -11.73 15.73 13.19
N GLY A 417 -10.77 16.36 13.83
CA GLY A 417 -10.48 17.75 13.62
C GLY A 417 -9.22 18.21 14.32
N SER A 418 -8.89 19.49 14.09
CA SER A 418 -7.78 20.14 14.78
C SER A 418 -8.05 21.64 14.98
N LEU A 419 -7.45 22.17 16.04
CA LEU A 419 -7.30 23.61 16.27
C LEU A 419 -5.81 23.93 16.30
N SER A 420 -5.38 24.85 15.46
CA SER A 420 -3.99 25.30 15.39
C SER A 420 -3.88 26.75 15.82
N VAL A 421 -2.89 27.07 16.65
CA VAL A 421 -2.62 28.40 17.15
C VAL A 421 -1.19 28.77 16.81
N LYS A 422 -0.98 29.81 16.00
CA LYS A 422 0.34 30.41 15.77
C LYS A 422 0.75 31.18 17.00
N ILE A 423 1.69 30.67 17.80
CA ILE A 423 2.22 31.37 18.97
C ILE A 423 3.08 32.55 18.49
N ASN A 424 3.93 32.32 17.50
CA ASN A 424 4.73 33.32 16.79
C ASN A 424 5.06 32.85 15.38
N SER A 425 5.95 33.57 14.66
CA SER A 425 6.35 33.24 13.28
C SER A 425 7.06 31.89 13.13
N LYS A 426 7.59 31.32 14.22
CA LYS A 426 8.37 30.10 14.24
C LYS A 426 7.70 28.94 14.99
N LEU A 427 6.65 29.21 15.77
CA LEU A 427 6.08 28.23 16.70
C LEU A 427 4.56 28.12 16.54
N ASN A 428 4.08 26.91 16.34
CA ASN A 428 2.66 26.56 16.25
C ASN A 428 2.29 25.53 17.34
N LEU A 429 1.13 25.71 17.95
CA LEU A 429 0.52 24.74 18.87
C LEU A 429 -0.71 24.14 18.19
N ASN A 430 -0.74 22.81 18.07
CA ASN A 430 -1.81 22.06 17.43
C ASN A 430 -2.50 21.16 18.45
N PHE A 431 -3.83 21.28 18.54
CA PHE A 431 -4.72 20.37 19.25
C PHE A 431 -5.41 19.51 18.20
N MET A 432 -5.24 18.21 18.25
CA MET A 432 -5.86 17.27 17.32
C MET A 432 -6.76 16.32 18.07
N PHE A 433 -7.94 16.08 17.53
CA PHE A 433 -8.85 15.03 18.00
C PHE A 433 -9.23 14.16 16.82
N ASN A 434 -9.24 12.86 17.06
CA ASN A 434 -9.51 11.88 16.03
C ASN A 434 -10.54 10.86 16.51
N ARG A 435 -11.32 10.31 15.55
CA ARG A 435 -12.29 9.24 15.81
C ARG A 435 -13.38 9.58 16.83
N LEU A 436 -13.99 10.74 16.71
CA LEU A 436 -15.10 11.15 17.59
C LEU A 436 -16.37 10.29 17.38
N LEU A 437 -16.62 9.81 16.17
CA LEU A 437 -17.82 9.02 15.82
C LEU A 437 -17.53 7.53 15.76
N GLU A 438 -16.30 7.13 15.44
CA GLU A 438 -15.95 5.72 15.30
C GLU A 438 -16.01 5.02 16.66
N LYS A 439 -16.86 4.02 16.75
CA LYS A 439 -17.00 3.19 17.95
C LYS A 439 -16.32 1.84 17.76
N TYR A 440 -16.50 1.21 16.60
CA TYR A 440 -16.02 -0.15 16.36
C TYR A 440 -15.72 -0.35 14.87
N GLY A 441 -14.64 -1.08 14.56
CA GLY A 441 -14.53 -1.83 13.32
C GLY A 441 -15.25 -3.16 13.54
N VAL A 442 -16.07 -3.57 12.59
CA VAL A 442 -16.84 -4.81 12.68
C VAL A 442 -16.32 -5.78 11.63
N GLY A 443 -15.90 -6.95 12.08
CA GLY A 443 -15.50 -8.04 11.21
C GLY A 443 -16.41 -9.24 11.33
N ARG A 444 -16.60 -9.94 10.21
CA ARG A 444 -17.18 -11.27 10.15
C ARG A 444 -16.26 -12.18 9.37
N LYS A 445 -15.99 -13.36 9.87
CA LYS A 445 -15.14 -14.37 9.24
C LYS A 445 -15.85 -15.72 9.28
N ILE A 446 -15.85 -16.42 8.16
CA ILE A 446 -16.33 -17.80 8.04
C ILE A 446 -15.11 -18.62 7.60
N VAL A 447 -14.69 -19.58 8.43
CA VAL A 447 -13.62 -20.52 8.16
C VAL A 447 -14.25 -21.86 7.81
N TYR A 448 -13.76 -22.51 6.76
CA TYR A 448 -14.26 -23.79 6.28
C TYR A 448 -13.32 -24.91 6.66
N ASN A 449 -13.89 -26.10 6.87
CA ASN A 449 -13.14 -27.34 7.05
C ASN A 449 -12.64 -27.83 5.68
N GLY A 450 -11.43 -27.42 5.30
CA GLY A 450 -10.91 -27.55 3.94
C GLY A 450 -11.22 -26.33 3.07
N PHE A 451 -11.27 -26.49 1.76
CA PHE A 451 -11.55 -25.37 0.85
C PHE A 451 -13.02 -24.92 0.98
N LYS A 452 -13.24 -23.61 0.83
CA LYS A 452 -14.58 -22.99 0.93
C LYS A 452 -15.62 -23.53 -0.05
N SER A 453 -15.20 -24.26 -1.12
CA SER A 453 -16.09 -24.97 -2.02
C SER A 453 -16.85 -26.14 -1.38
N SER A 454 -16.35 -26.69 -0.27
CA SER A 454 -17.03 -27.76 0.45
C SER A 454 -18.31 -27.31 1.16
N ASN A 455 -18.47 -26.02 1.43
CA ASN A 455 -19.49 -25.43 2.30
C ASN A 455 -19.54 -26.02 3.72
N ASP A 456 -18.53 -26.79 4.14
CA ASP A 456 -18.40 -27.32 5.48
C ASP A 456 -17.79 -26.25 6.39
N ILE A 457 -18.65 -25.58 7.18
CA ILE A 457 -18.25 -24.46 8.03
C ILE A 457 -17.65 -25.02 9.32
N LEU A 458 -16.36 -24.74 9.54
CA LEU A 458 -15.66 -25.06 10.77
C LEU A 458 -15.96 -24.03 11.87
N ILE A 459 -15.83 -22.73 11.53
CA ILE A 459 -15.98 -21.63 12.49
C ILE A 459 -16.67 -20.45 11.81
N GLN A 460 -17.59 -19.81 12.51
CA GLN A 460 -18.13 -18.51 12.13
C GLN A 460 -17.87 -17.52 13.25
N GLU A 461 -17.09 -16.48 12.96
CA GLU A 461 -16.70 -15.46 13.94
C GLU A 461 -17.31 -14.10 13.57
N ASN A 462 -17.81 -13.38 14.57
CA ASN A 462 -18.04 -11.96 14.50
C ASN A 462 -17.12 -11.30 15.51
N PHE A 463 -16.31 -10.35 15.08
CA PHE A 463 -15.37 -9.68 15.95
C PHE A 463 -15.49 -8.17 15.84
N TYR A 464 -15.16 -7.50 16.94
CA TYR A 464 -15.25 -6.05 17.07
C TYR A 464 -13.89 -5.52 17.47
N VAL A 465 -13.36 -4.60 16.68
CA VAL A 465 -12.12 -3.89 17.04
C VAL A 465 -12.50 -2.50 17.51
N ARG A 466 -12.30 -2.26 18.81
CA ARG A 466 -12.56 -0.94 19.39
C ARG A 466 -11.37 -0.03 19.15
N ASN A 467 -11.56 0.96 18.31
CA ASN A 467 -10.59 2.01 18.10
C ASN A 467 -10.98 3.22 18.96
N HIS A 468 -10.18 3.51 19.96
CA HIS A 468 -10.44 4.66 20.84
C HIS A 468 -10.13 5.96 20.11
N GLY A 469 -11.00 6.97 20.27
CA GLY A 469 -10.66 8.33 19.94
C GLY A 469 -9.49 8.81 20.80
N PHE A 470 -8.66 9.67 20.25
CA PHE A 470 -7.53 10.26 20.99
C PHE A 470 -7.45 11.76 20.77
N ILE A 471 -6.89 12.43 21.77
CA ILE A 471 -6.50 13.84 21.71
C ILE A 471 -4.97 13.89 21.70
N LYS A 472 -4.41 14.62 20.75
CA LYS A 472 -2.96 14.87 20.63
C LYS A 472 -2.71 16.36 20.72
N ILE A 473 -1.76 16.75 21.56
CA ILE A 473 -1.22 18.12 21.63
C ILE A 473 0.19 18.08 21.04
N GLN A 474 0.44 18.94 20.09
CA GLN A 474 1.70 18.98 19.37
C GLN A 474 2.21 20.41 19.27
N LEU A 475 3.46 20.63 19.66
CA LEU A 475 4.17 21.88 19.49
C LEU A 475 5.15 21.72 18.32
N GLU A 476 5.02 22.54 17.28
CA GLU A 476 5.85 22.52 16.09
C GLU A 476 6.62 23.84 15.98
N GLY A 477 7.93 23.75 15.71
CA GLY A 477 8.78 24.91 15.57
C GLY A 477 9.88 24.76 14.53
N THR A 478 10.28 25.89 13.93
CA THR A 478 11.47 26.00 13.08
C THR A 478 12.53 26.81 13.84
N PHE A 479 13.71 26.25 13.97
CA PHE A 479 14.82 26.83 14.74
C PHE A 479 15.89 27.41 13.81
#